data_29d9755e71b47f9bb13ad7cf4650a5d2
#
_entry.id   29d9755e71b47f9bb13ad7cf4650a5d2
#
_cell.length_a   1.000
_cell.length_b   1.000
_cell.length_c   1.000
_cell.angle_alpha   90.00
_cell.angle_beta   90.00
_cell.angle_gamma   90.00
#
_symmetry.space_group_name_H-M   'P 1'
#
loop_
_entity.id
_entity.type
_entity.pdbx_description
1 polymer ?
#
loop_
_entity_poly.entity_id
_entity_poly.type
_entity_poly.pdbx_seq_one_letter_code
_entity_poly.pdbx_strand_id
1 'polypeptide(L)'
;MKHETLTIWSAEDFARPEKLAALRVGDEVAFQLKNGKDAAFVVADIADGALTGCLFKGVRDMAMYDGRRWWNTDYVNYPESDARERLNEELLPLLPDELAALLVERTITQTVDGEMYTCTDKLWPLSAVEVFGEDAPDWMQRDDTPDKPLPFFAESQRNRKAYLWFAWLRSPNASYSGGFCIVNTSGT
;
A
#
# COMPACT_ATOMS: atom_id res chain seq x y z
N MET A 1 3.55 -4.22 26.78
CA MET A 1 3.87 -3.44 25.58
C MET A 1 4.04 -2.00 26.01
N LYS A 2 5.23 -1.41 25.87
CA LYS A 2 5.43 0.02 26.09
C LYS A 2 4.68 0.72 24.95
N HIS A 3 3.67 1.53 25.26
CA HIS A 3 3.14 2.52 24.35
C HIS A 3 4.24 3.57 24.19
N GLU A 4 5.09 3.38 23.18
CA GLU A 4 5.91 4.48 22.71
C GLU A 4 4.93 5.51 22.13
N THR A 5 5.03 6.73 22.65
CA THR A 5 4.20 7.85 22.18
C THR A 5 4.57 8.10 20.74
N LEU A 6 3.69 7.73 19.80
CA LEU A 6 3.87 8.05 18.39
C LEU A 6 4.13 9.54 18.25
N THR A 7 5.26 9.89 17.65
CA THR A 7 5.57 11.29 17.35
C THR A 7 4.66 11.75 16.21
N ILE A 8 3.77 12.69 16.48
CA ILE A 8 2.91 13.26 15.46
C ILE A 8 3.72 14.31 14.69
N TRP A 9 3.84 14.12 13.38
CA TRP A 9 4.47 15.07 12.47
C TRP A 9 3.47 16.13 12.03
N SER A 10 3.90 17.38 12.08
CA SER A 10 3.20 18.48 11.39
C SER A 10 3.46 18.44 9.88
N ALA A 11 2.68 19.16 9.09
CA ALA A 11 2.94 19.32 7.66
C ALA A 11 4.37 19.81 7.39
N GLU A 12 4.84 20.81 8.15
CA GLU A 12 6.18 21.37 8.04
C GLU A 12 7.31 20.36 8.32
N ASP A 13 7.04 19.32 9.10
CA ASP A 13 8.04 18.29 9.38
C ASP A 13 8.39 17.47 8.14
N PHE A 14 7.44 17.29 7.22
CA PHE A 14 7.68 16.65 5.92
C PHE A 14 8.54 17.50 4.99
N ALA A 15 8.54 18.80 5.16
CA ALA A 15 9.41 19.73 4.41
C ALA A 15 10.86 19.77 4.91
N ARG A 16 11.22 18.98 5.95
CA ARG A 16 12.56 18.95 6.55
C ARG A 16 13.36 17.74 6.09
N PRO A 17 14.33 17.90 5.17
CA PRO A 17 15.10 16.77 4.64
C PRO A 17 15.84 15.97 5.73
N GLU A 18 16.32 16.66 6.78
CA GLU A 18 17.03 16.01 7.89
C GLU A 18 16.12 15.08 8.71
N LYS A 19 14.83 15.38 8.86
CA LYS A 19 13.86 14.51 9.51
C LYS A 19 13.58 13.27 8.68
N LEU A 20 13.38 13.44 7.37
CA LEU A 20 13.17 12.34 6.43
C LEU A 20 14.41 11.42 6.38
N ALA A 21 15.61 12.00 6.33
CA ALA A 21 16.87 11.26 6.31
C ALA A 21 17.18 10.51 7.61
N ALA A 22 16.57 10.92 8.72
CA ALA A 22 16.72 10.24 10.01
C ALA A 22 15.83 8.99 10.15
N LEU A 23 14.82 8.83 9.29
CA LEU A 23 13.90 7.68 9.34
C LEU A 23 14.62 6.37 9.01
N ARG A 24 14.17 5.30 9.64
CA ARG A 24 14.67 3.93 9.46
C ARG A 24 13.51 2.99 9.17
N VAL A 25 13.79 1.87 8.54
CA VAL A 25 12.81 0.79 8.35
C VAL A 25 12.23 0.37 9.70
N GLY A 26 10.90 0.38 9.78
CA GLY A 26 10.14 0.09 11.00
C GLY A 26 9.72 1.34 11.81
N ASP A 27 10.22 2.53 11.47
CA ASP A 27 9.74 3.76 12.12
C ASP A 27 8.30 4.06 11.72
N GLU A 28 7.51 4.47 12.71
CA GLU A 28 6.12 4.88 12.51
C GLU A 28 6.01 6.41 12.53
N VAL A 29 5.35 6.96 11.52
CA VAL A 29 5.10 8.40 11.40
C VAL A 29 3.60 8.64 11.45
N ALA A 30 3.13 9.29 12.52
CA ALA A 30 1.74 9.73 12.65
C ALA A 30 1.59 11.18 12.19
N PHE A 31 0.47 11.50 11.57
CA PHE A 31 0.14 12.84 11.09
C PHE A 31 -1.37 13.03 10.98
N GLN A 32 -1.83 14.24 10.67
CA GLN A 32 -3.23 14.50 10.40
C GLN A 32 -3.49 14.72 8.91
N LEU A 33 -4.56 14.13 8.41
CA LEU A 33 -5.13 14.45 7.11
C LEU A 33 -5.75 15.86 7.13
N LYS A 34 -5.90 16.50 5.98
CA LYS A 34 -6.52 17.85 5.85
C LYS A 34 -7.95 17.90 6.40
N ASN A 35 -8.66 16.77 6.49
CA ASN A 35 -9.97 16.68 7.11
C ASN A 35 -9.94 16.49 8.64
N GLY A 36 -8.77 16.57 9.26
CA GLY A 36 -8.56 16.43 10.71
C GLY A 36 -8.51 15.00 11.23
N LYS A 37 -8.65 13.98 10.38
CA LYS A 37 -8.50 12.59 10.79
C LYS A 37 -7.03 12.24 10.97
N ASP A 38 -6.75 11.42 12.00
CA ASP A 38 -5.42 10.88 12.22
C ASP A 38 -5.08 9.83 11.17
N ALA A 39 -3.85 9.88 10.69
CA ALA A 39 -3.25 8.89 9.81
C ALA A 39 -1.85 8.51 10.30
N ALA A 40 -1.35 7.35 9.88
CA ALA A 40 0.02 6.94 10.15
C ALA A 40 0.52 5.98 9.06
N PHE A 41 1.80 6.08 8.76
CA PHE A 41 2.49 5.07 7.96
C PHE A 41 3.68 4.48 8.72
N VAL A 42 4.06 3.28 8.36
CA VAL A 42 5.32 2.65 8.76
C VAL A 42 6.29 2.68 7.59
N VAL A 43 7.55 2.95 7.86
CA VAL A 43 8.63 2.86 6.85
C VAL A 43 8.89 1.40 6.55
N ALA A 44 8.51 0.96 5.35
CA ALA A 44 8.60 -0.44 4.93
C ALA A 44 9.92 -0.78 4.22
N ASP A 45 10.51 0.22 3.55
CA ASP A 45 11.81 0.09 2.88
C ASP A 45 12.49 1.46 2.72
N ILE A 46 13.81 1.45 2.64
CA ILE A 46 14.64 2.61 2.24
C ILE A 46 15.69 2.08 1.26
N ALA A 47 15.50 2.36 -0.02
CA ALA A 47 16.38 1.90 -1.08
C ALA A 47 16.57 2.97 -2.15
N ASP A 48 17.75 3.04 -2.75
CA ASP A 48 18.07 3.92 -3.87
C ASP A 48 17.75 5.41 -3.61
N GLY A 49 17.84 5.84 -2.36
CA GLY A 49 17.53 7.22 -1.94
C GLY A 49 16.03 7.53 -1.83
N ALA A 50 15.17 6.53 -1.99
CA ALA A 50 13.73 6.63 -1.80
C ALA A 50 13.26 5.88 -0.55
N LEU A 51 12.18 6.39 0.06
CA LEU A 51 11.51 5.77 1.20
C LEU A 51 10.16 5.23 0.74
N THR A 52 9.86 3.97 1.07
CA THR A 52 8.54 3.38 0.88
C THR A 52 7.82 3.34 2.22
N GLY A 53 6.73 4.11 2.33
CA GLY A 53 5.84 4.13 3.49
C GLY A 53 4.57 3.32 3.25
N CYS A 54 4.17 2.51 4.23
CA CYS A 54 2.89 1.79 4.19
C CYS A 54 1.90 2.43 5.17
N LEU A 55 0.83 3.04 4.64
CA LEU A 55 -0.26 3.58 5.46
C LEU A 55 -1.02 2.43 6.14
N PHE A 56 -1.09 2.45 7.47
CA PHE A 56 -1.81 1.45 8.25
C PHE A 56 -2.94 2.06 9.12
N LYS A 57 -2.99 3.38 9.23
CA LYS A 57 -4.04 4.13 9.93
C LYS A 57 -4.57 5.23 9.03
N GLY A 58 -5.87 5.47 9.04
CA GLY A 58 -6.52 6.48 8.21
C GLY A 58 -7.10 5.97 6.89
N VAL A 59 -6.83 4.71 6.53
CA VAL A 59 -7.24 4.04 5.28
C VAL A 59 -8.14 2.82 5.51
N ARG A 60 -8.82 2.73 6.64
CA ARG A 60 -9.71 1.59 6.92
C ARG A 60 -10.97 1.66 6.05
N ASP A 61 -11.46 0.47 5.69
CA ASP A 61 -12.71 0.22 4.97
C ASP A 61 -12.69 0.52 3.46
N MET A 62 -11.51 0.49 2.82
CA MET A 62 -11.43 0.55 1.37
C MET A 62 -11.57 -0.84 0.76
N ALA A 63 -12.70 -1.08 0.11
CA ALA A 63 -12.87 -2.25 -0.75
C ALA A 63 -12.15 -2.05 -2.09
N MET A 64 -11.62 -3.12 -2.69
CA MET A 64 -11.00 -3.08 -4.03
C MET A 64 -12.03 -2.75 -5.11
N TYR A 65 -13.26 -3.26 -4.95
CA TYR A 65 -14.42 -2.89 -5.76
C TYR A 65 -15.60 -2.59 -4.86
N ASP A 66 -16.49 -1.69 -5.27
CA ASP A 66 -17.77 -1.54 -4.61
C ASP A 66 -18.64 -2.78 -4.92
N GLY A 67 -19.62 -3.06 -4.04
CA GLY A 67 -20.44 -4.27 -4.15
C GLY A 67 -21.26 -4.40 -5.44
N ARG A 68 -21.29 -3.39 -6.31
CA ARG A 68 -21.98 -3.42 -7.59
C ARG A 68 -21.11 -3.96 -8.72
N ARG A 69 -19.80 -3.68 -8.70
CA ARG A 69 -18.85 -4.20 -9.69
C ARG A 69 -18.43 -5.63 -9.38
N TRP A 70 -18.38 -6.02 -8.12
CA TRP A 70 -18.01 -7.36 -7.67
C TRP A 70 -18.71 -8.50 -8.41
N TRP A 71 -20.00 -8.32 -8.74
CA TRP A 71 -20.81 -9.38 -9.38
C TRP A 71 -20.73 -9.38 -10.92
N ASN A 72 -20.13 -8.37 -11.53
CA ASN A 72 -20.11 -8.18 -12.98
C ASN A 72 -18.72 -8.21 -13.61
N THR A 73 -17.68 -8.50 -12.83
CA THR A 73 -16.29 -8.57 -13.33
C THR A 73 -15.85 -10.01 -13.35
N ASP A 74 -15.66 -10.57 -14.57
CA ASP A 74 -15.07 -11.89 -14.75
C ASP A 74 -13.57 -11.88 -14.39
N TYR A 75 -12.95 -10.70 -14.48
CA TYR A 75 -11.52 -10.47 -14.25
C TYR A 75 -11.28 -9.22 -13.44
N VAL A 76 -10.44 -9.29 -12.39
CA VAL A 76 -10.10 -8.15 -11.56
C VAL A 76 -8.66 -7.69 -11.81
N ASN A 77 -8.48 -6.39 -11.99
CA ASN A 77 -7.18 -5.75 -12.09
C ASN A 77 -7.16 -4.46 -11.25
N TYR A 78 -5.99 -4.11 -10.70
CA TYR A 78 -5.86 -2.88 -9.91
C TYR A 78 -6.04 -1.60 -10.76
N PRO A 79 -5.50 -1.48 -11.99
CA PRO A 79 -5.65 -0.27 -12.80
C PRO A 79 -7.09 0.22 -13.02
N GLU A 80 -8.06 -0.68 -12.98
CA GLU A 80 -9.49 -0.34 -13.14
C GLU A 80 -10.31 -0.47 -11.85
N SER A 81 -9.66 -0.66 -10.70
CA SER A 81 -10.34 -0.88 -9.43
C SER A 81 -10.86 0.41 -8.79
N ASP A 82 -11.95 0.31 -8.04
CA ASP A 82 -12.47 1.41 -7.23
C ASP A 82 -11.48 1.83 -6.13
N ALA A 83 -10.65 0.89 -5.66
CA ALA A 83 -9.59 1.19 -4.70
C ALA A 83 -8.55 2.16 -5.28
N ARG A 84 -8.20 2.03 -6.56
CA ARG A 84 -7.32 2.95 -7.25
C ARG A 84 -7.88 4.38 -7.26
N GLU A 85 -9.15 4.51 -7.66
CA GLU A 85 -9.86 5.80 -7.68
C GLU A 85 -9.87 6.43 -6.29
N ARG A 86 -10.29 5.67 -5.26
CA ARG A 86 -10.33 6.15 -3.88
C ARG A 86 -8.96 6.56 -3.33
N LEU A 87 -7.91 5.81 -3.63
CA LEU A 87 -6.56 6.14 -3.19
C LEU A 87 -6.07 7.45 -3.81
N ASN A 88 -6.26 7.65 -5.11
CA ASN A 88 -5.64 8.74 -5.83
C ASN A 88 -6.57 9.95 -6.03
N GLU A 89 -7.90 9.78 -5.99
CA GLU A 89 -8.87 10.87 -6.14
C GLU A 89 -9.49 11.33 -4.82
N GLU A 90 -9.60 10.44 -3.81
CA GLU A 90 -10.19 10.81 -2.52
C GLU A 90 -9.15 10.94 -1.40
N LEU A 91 -8.20 9.99 -1.25
CA LEU A 91 -7.24 10.00 -0.15
C LEU A 91 -6.04 10.90 -0.43
N LEU A 92 -5.44 10.82 -1.62
CA LEU A 92 -4.27 11.63 -1.98
C LEU A 92 -4.49 13.14 -1.78
N PRO A 93 -5.64 13.73 -2.16
CA PRO A 93 -5.92 15.15 -1.88
C PRO A 93 -6.04 15.50 -0.40
N LEU A 94 -6.28 14.52 0.47
CA LEU A 94 -6.38 14.72 1.92
C LEU A 94 -5.02 14.67 2.63
N LEU A 95 -3.97 14.21 1.97
CA LEU A 95 -2.63 14.24 2.54
C LEU A 95 -2.15 15.69 2.73
N PRO A 96 -1.30 15.98 3.75
CA PRO A 96 -0.59 17.27 3.83
C PRO A 96 0.12 17.59 2.51
N ASP A 97 0.10 18.83 2.08
CA ASP A 97 0.68 19.24 0.78
C ASP A 97 2.17 18.90 0.70
N GLU A 98 2.89 19.07 1.82
CA GLU A 98 4.31 18.75 1.93
C GLU A 98 4.58 17.26 1.77
N LEU A 99 3.72 16.38 2.34
CA LEU A 99 3.82 14.95 2.14
C LEU A 99 3.46 14.57 0.70
N ALA A 100 2.37 15.11 0.16
CA ALA A 100 1.91 14.82 -1.20
C ALA A 100 2.95 15.23 -2.28
N ALA A 101 3.71 16.31 -2.01
CA ALA A 101 4.79 16.77 -2.89
C ALA A 101 6.02 15.84 -2.92
N LEU A 102 6.20 15.02 -1.87
CA LEU A 102 7.29 14.03 -1.80
C LEU A 102 6.96 12.72 -2.51
N LEU A 103 5.68 12.46 -2.76
CA LEU A 103 5.27 11.20 -3.38
C LEU A 103 5.69 11.15 -4.85
N VAL A 104 6.36 10.05 -5.19
CA VAL A 104 6.80 9.75 -6.56
C VAL A 104 5.75 8.89 -7.24
N GLU A 105 5.48 9.17 -8.50
CA GLU A 105 4.60 8.35 -9.33
C GLU A 105 5.25 7.01 -9.66
N ARG A 106 4.43 5.97 -9.66
CA ARG A 106 4.81 4.62 -10.08
C ARG A 106 3.85 4.12 -11.14
N THR A 107 4.40 3.57 -12.21
CA THR A 107 3.63 2.84 -13.22
C THR A 107 3.48 1.39 -12.78
N ILE A 108 2.24 0.91 -12.76
CA ILE A 108 1.86 -0.47 -12.42
C ILE A 108 1.21 -1.07 -13.65
N THR A 109 1.71 -2.23 -14.07
CA THR A 109 1.19 -3.00 -15.19
C THR A 109 0.85 -4.41 -14.72
N GLN A 110 -0.33 -4.87 -15.08
CA GLN A 110 -0.85 -6.22 -14.77
C GLN A 110 -1.42 -6.84 -16.03
N THR A 111 -1.06 -8.08 -16.32
CA THR A 111 -1.73 -8.88 -17.35
C THR A 111 -2.72 -9.83 -16.67
N VAL A 112 -4.01 -9.68 -16.95
CA VAL A 112 -5.08 -10.52 -16.42
C VAL A 112 -5.88 -11.08 -17.57
N ASP A 113 -5.99 -12.40 -17.64
CA ASP A 113 -6.66 -13.13 -18.76
C ASP A 113 -6.14 -12.77 -20.16
N GLY A 114 -4.85 -12.49 -20.25
CA GLY A 114 -4.19 -12.14 -21.52
C GLY A 114 -4.35 -10.68 -21.95
N GLU A 115 -5.08 -9.87 -21.20
CA GLU A 115 -5.19 -8.42 -21.41
C GLU A 115 -4.28 -7.65 -20.44
N MET A 116 -3.61 -6.65 -20.98
CA MET A 116 -2.67 -5.81 -20.24
C MET A 116 -3.33 -4.50 -19.77
N TYR A 117 -3.28 -4.27 -18.48
CA TYR A 117 -3.80 -3.07 -17.81
C TYR A 117 -2.67 -2.28 -17.20
N THR A 118 -2.67 -0.96 -17.37
CA THR A 118 -1.60 -0.08 -16.87
C THR A 118 -2.19 1.18 -16.26
N CYS A 119 -1.61 1.61 -15.13
CA CYS A 119 -1.89 2.91 -14.52
C CYS A 119 -0.59 3.54 -13.99
N THR A 120 -0.64 4.84 -13.69
CA THR A 120 0.44 5.57 -13.02
C THR A 120 -0.14 6.33 -11.85
N ASP A 121 0.31 6.00 -10.64
CA ASP A 121 -0.29 6.45 -9.40
C ASP A 121 0.76 6.85 -8.36
N LYS A 122 0.38 7.68 -7.40
CA LYS A 122 1.17 8.06 -6.21
C LYS A 122 0.86 7.22 -4.99
N LEU A 123 -0.33 6.63 -4.93
CA LEU A 123 -0.77 5.72 -3.87
C LEU A 123 -1.27 4.42 -4.49
N TRP A 124 -0.86 3.29 -3.96
CA TRP A 124 -1.26 1.96 -4.44
C TRP A 124 -1.32 0.94 -3.30
N PRO A 125 -2.15 -0.12 -3.39
CA PRO A 125 -2.08 -1.26 -2.49
C PRO A 125 -0.81 -2.07 -2.76
N LEU A 126 -0.28 -2.72 -1.73
CA LEU A 126 0.91 -3.57 -1.87
C LEU A 126 0.61 -4.78 -2.76
N SER A 127 1.65 -5.28 -3.45
CA SER A 127 1.58 -6.56 -4.17
C SER A 127 1.96 -7.74 -3.27
N ALA A 128 1.68 -8.95 -3.75
CA ALA A 128 2.12 -10.18 -3.10
C ALA A 128 3.65 -10.25 -2.94
N VAL A 129 4.40 -9.82 -3.96
CA VAL A 129 5.88 -9.79 -3.92
C VAL A 129 6.38 -8.78 -2.89
N GLU A 130 5.78 -7.59 -2.83
CA GLU A 130 6.15 -6.57 -1.83
C GLU A 130 5.94 -7.07 -0.40
N VAL A 131 4.93 -7.90 -0.17
CA VAL A 131 4.55 -8.40 1.17
C VAL A 131 5.25 -9.70 1.54
N PHE A 132 5.34 -10.65 0.61
CA PHE A 132 5.84 -12.01 0.90
C PHE A 132 7.20 -12.31 0.27
N GLY A 133 7.69 -11.43 -0.60
CA GLY A 133 8.95 -11.66 -1.31
C GLY A 133 8.88 -12.86 -2.24
N GLU A 134 9.97 -13.63 -2.29
CA GLU A 134 10.05 -14.86 -3.08
C GLU A 134 9.11 -15.97 -2.57
N ASP A 135 8.70 -15.89 -1.31
CA ASP A 135 7.75 -16.83 -0.68
C ASP A 135 6.29 -16.52 -1.03
N ALA A 136 6.02 -15.55 -1.90
CA ALA A 136 4.66 -15.27 -2.36
C ALA A 136 4.08 -16.54 -3.01
N PRO A 137 2.91 -17.03 -2.54
CA PRO A 137 2.29 -18.23 -3.09
C PRO A 137 2.02 -18.11 -4.59
N ASP A 138 2.20 -19.20 -5.34
CA ASP A 138 2.00 -19.22 -6.80
C ASP A 138 0.57 -18.86 -7.25
N TRP A 139 -0.41 -19.02 -6.35
CA TRP A 139 -1.78 -18.60 -6.63
C TRP A 139 -2.02 -17.09 -6.47
N MET A 140 -1.06 -16.34 -5.96
CA MET A 140 -1.05 -14.87 -5.99
C MET A 140 -0.34 -14.41 -7.26
N GLN A 141 -1.11 -13.82 -8.18
CA GLN A 141 -0.55 -13.37 -9.44
C GLN A 141 0.48 -12.25 -9.19
N ARG A 142 1.63 -12.35 -9.86
CA ARG A 142 2.65 -11.31 -9.85
C ARG A 142 2.29 -10.24 -10.87
N ASP A 143 2.63 -8.99 -10.57
CA ASP A 143 2.52 -7.90 -11.52
C ASP A 143 3.59 -8.04 -12.63
N ASP A 144 3.31 -7.51 -13.82
CA ASP A 144 4.31 -7.39 -14.88
C ASP A 144 5.35 -6.29 -14.56
N THR A 145 4.97 -5.33 -13.74
CA THR A 145 5.91 -4.37 -13.15
C THR A 145 6.81 -5.10 -12.16
N PRO A 146 8.14 -4.99 -12.29
CA PRO A 146 9.05 -5.65 -11.37
C PRO A 146 8.91 -5.07 -9.95
N ASP A 147 8.27 -5.84 -9.08
CA ASP A 147 8.17 -5.54 -7.67
C ASP A 147 9.41 -6.02 -6.92
N LYS A 148 9.80 -5.27 -5.90
CA LYS A 148 10.83 -5.68 -4.94
C LYS A 148 10.18 -6.03 -3.61
N PRO A 149 10.64 -7.09 -2.92
CA PRO A 149 10.20 -7.37 -1.56
C PRO A 149 10.46 -6.16 -0.65
N LEU A 150 9.48 -5.78 0.15
CA LEU A 150 9.67 -4.78 1.20
C LEU A 150 10.21 -5.48 2.45
N PRO A 151 11.46 -5.24 2.88
CA PRO A 151 12.10 -6.02 3.96
C PRO A 151 11.28 -6.07 5.24
N PHE A 152 10.62 -4.96 5.59
CA PHE A 152 9.80 -4.87 6.80
C PHE A 152 8.67 -5.90 6.84
N PHE A 153 8.09 -6.25 5.71
CA PHE A 153 7.01 -7.23 5.59
C PHE A 153 7.51 -8.59 5.14
N ALA A 154 8.35 -8.64 4.11
CA ALA A 154 8.79 -9.89 3.49
C ALA A 154 9.49 -10.81 4.49
N GLU A 155 10.29 -10.25 5.40
CA GLU A 155 11.07 -10.98 6.38
C GLU A 155 10.33 -11.24 7.70
N SER A 156 9.11 -10.71 7.90
CA SER A 156 8.43 -10.75 9.19
C SER A 156 6.92 -10.96 9.12
N GLN A 157 6.48 -12.20 9.34
CA GLN A 157 5.07 -12.51 9.53
C GLN A 157 4.43 -11.69 10.67
N ARG A 158 5.19 -11.38 11.73
CA ARG A 158 4.72 -10.56 12.85
C ARG A 158 4.34 -9.16 12.38
N ASN A 159 5.16 -8.56 11.51
CA ASN A 159 4.90 -7.22 10.97
C ASN A 159 3.70 -7.25 10.02
N ARG A 160 3.59 -8.25 9.15
CA ARG A 160 2.40 -8.44 8.31
C ARG A 160 1.14 -8.50 9.15
N LYS A 161 1.14 -9.32 10.21
CA LYS A 161 0.01 -9.42 11.15
C LYS A 161 -0.33 -8.10 11.85
N ALA A 162 0.68 -7.31 12.22
CA ALA A 162 0.49 -6.08 12.98
C ALA A 162 -0.07 -4.93 12.12
N TYR A 163 0.37 -4.80 10.88
CA TYR A 163 0.11 -3.64 10.02
C TYR A 163 -0.83 -3.92 8.85
N LEU A 164 -0.86 -5.16 8.34
CA LEU A 164 -1.61 -5.56 7.15
C LEU A 164 -2.81 -6.46 7.47
N TRP A 165 -3.32 -6.40 8.68
CA TRP A 165 -4.46 -7.21 9.11
C TRP A 165 -5.70 -6.96 8.21
N PHE A 166 -6.11 -8.00 7.44
CA PHE A 166 -7.13 -7.91 6.41
C PHE A 166 -6.86 -6.87 5.31
N ALA A 167 -5.58 -6.60 5.03
CA ALA A 167 -5.23 -5.71 3.93
C ALA A 167 -5.43 -6.39 2.58
N TRP A 168 -6.10 -5.68 1.67
CA TRP A 168 -6.15 -6.06 0.27
C TRP A 168 -4.79 -5.85 -0.38
N LEU A 169 -4.41 -6.82 -1.21
CA LEU A 169 -3.27 -6.70 -2.12
C LEU A 169 -3.79 -6.37 -3.53
N ARG A 170 -2.99 -5.65 -4.31
CA ARG A 170 -3.35 -5.41 -5.71
C ARG A 170 -3.16 -6.65 -6.60
N SER A 171 -2.51 -7.69 -6.08
CA SER A 171 -2.31 -8.95 -6.80
C SER A 171 -3.62 -9.71 -6.98
N PRO A 172 -4.05 -10.01 -8.23
CA PRO A 172 -5.17 -10.88 -8.47
C PRO A 172 -4.88 -12.31 -8.00
N ASN A 173 -5.95 -13.09 -7.78
CA ASN A 173 -5.83 -14.51 -7.52
C ASN A 173 -5.70 -15.27 -8.85
N ALA A 174 -4.57 -15.95 -9.09
CA ALA A 174 -4.31 -16.66 -10.33
C ALA A 174 -5.24 -17.89 -10.56
N SER A 175 -5.84 -18.42 -9.50
CA SER A 175 -6.78 -19.55 -9.57
C SER A 175 -8.25 -19.10 -9.66
N TYR A 176 -8.52 -17.83 -9.40
CA TYR A 176 -9.86 -17.24 -9.41
C TYR A 176 -9.79 -15.80 -9.91
N SER A 177 -10.06 -15.61 -11.18
CA SER A 177 -9.92 -14.34 -11.88
C SER A 177 -10.80 -13.21 -11.35
N GLY A 178 -11.86 -13.51 -10.61
CA GLY A 178 -12.77 -12.53 -9.99
C GLY A 178 -12.36 -12.07 -8.58
N GLY A 179 -11.13 -12.34 -8.12
CA GLY A 179 -10.73 -12.01 -6.74
C GLY A 179 -9.33 -11.41 -6.61
N PHE A 180 -9.19 -10.42 -5.74
CA PHE A 180 -7.90 -9.95 -5.24
C PHE A 180 -7.44 -10.77 -4.04
N CYS A 181 -6.13 -10.82 -3.84
CA CYS A 181 -5.54 -11.45 -2.66
C CYS A 181 -5.65 -10.55 -1.44
N ILE A 182 -5.60 -11.15 -0.26
CA ILE A 182 -5.59 -10.45 1.03
C ILE A 182 -4.49 -11.01 1.93
N VAL A 183 -3.97 -10.18 2.82
CA VAL A 183 -3.24 -10.64 3.99
C VAL A 183 -4.25 -10.96 5.08
N ASN A 184 -4.29 -12.21 5.55
CA ASN A 184 -5.25 -12.62 6.55
C ASN A 184 -4.83 -12.20 7.98
N THR A 185 -5.64 -12.58 8.98
CA THR A 185 -5.42 -12.23 10.40
C THR A 185 -4.16 -12.86 11.00
N SER A 186 -3.59 -13.87 10.37
CA SER A 186 -2.33 -14.50 10.81
C SER A 186 -1.09 -13.88 10.15
N GLY A 187 -1.27 -13.01 9.15
CA GLY A 187 -0.17 -12.41 8.36
C GLY A 187 0.32 -13.34 7.24
N THR A 188 -0.55 -14.25 6.79
CA THR A 188 -0.32 -15.14 5.64
C THR A 188 -1.31 -14.86 4.54
#